data_685f22dcc342726defe9258a5104e767
#
_entry.id   685f22dcc342726defe9258a5104e767
#
_cell.length_a   1.000
_cell.length_b   1.000
_cell.length_c   1.000
_cell.angle_alpha   90.00
_cell.angle_beta   90.00
_cell.angle_gamma   90.00
#
_symmetry.space_group_name_H-M   'P 1'
#
loop_
_entity.id
_entity.type
_entity.pdbx_description
1 polymer ?
#
loop_
_entity_poly.entity_id
_entity_poly.type
_entity_poly.pdbx_seq_one_letter_code
_entity_poly.pdbx_strand_id
1 'polypeptide(L)'
;IYPRIKIAFDLLADDGAIFISIDDNEVTNLTKVCDEIFGAQNRISLICHKSRASISNDKIISLNHNTVLFYAKRIDVLESKRKMIGLDPVLEGFNLNDNDGRGDYRLVPVDGPGGAKKGNPFYTFLGVEGYWRFSKTTMQEKYDNGLIVKKGNSLYQKYFKSSASSTRRTATTWWDDAG
;
A
#
# COMPACT_ATOMS: atom_id res chain seq x y z
N ILE A 1 -5.18 -29.63 -12.20
CA ILE A 1 -5.37 -28.28 -11.58
C ILE A 1 -6.15 -27.32 -12.48
N TYR A 2 -5.89 -27.34 -13.81
CA TYR A 2 -6.50 -26.45 -14.81
C TYR A 2 -8.05 -26.34 -14.70
N PRO A 3 -8.83 -27.43 -14.72
CA PRO A 3 -10.29 -27.32 -14.65
C PRO A 3 -10.80 -26.63 -13.39
N ARG A 4 -10.10 -26.81 -12.26
CA ARG A 4 -10.49 -26.18 -10.99
C ARG A 4 -10.28 -24.67 -11.02
N ILE A 5 -9.15 -24.22 -11.61
CA ILE A 5 -8.87 -22.78 -11.75
C ILE A 5 -9.83 -22.15 -12.76
N LYS A 6 -10.18 -22.85 -13.83
CA LYS A 6 -11.16 -22.40 -14.81
C LYS A 6 -12.55 -22.20 -14.19
N ILE A 7 -13.01 -23.17 -13.38
CA ILE A 7 -14.26 -23.06 -12.64
C ILE A 7 -14.20 -21.88 -11.66
N ALA A 8 -13.09 -21.72 -10.93
CA ALA A 8 -12.92 -20.59 -10.03
C ALA A 8 -13.01 -19.24 -10.76
N PHE A 9 -12.38 -19.13 -11.94
CA PHE A 9 -12.50 -17.94 -12.79
C PHE A 9 -13.94 -17.64 -13.19
N ASP A 10 -14.69 -18.66 -13.59
CA ASP A 10 -16.08 -18.49 -14.03
C ASP A 10 -17.02 -18.06 -12.87
N LEU A 11 -16.70 -18.48 -11.64
CA LEU A 11 -17.48 -18.14 -10.43
C LEU A 11 -17.15 -16.72 -9.88
N LEU A 12 -16.02 -16.12 -10.25
CA LEU A 12 -15.66 -14.80 -9.78
C LEU A 12 -16.57 -13.72 -10.38
N ALA A 13 -16.94 -12.73 -9.58
CA ALA A 13 -17.51 -11.47 -10.07
C ALA A 13 -16.46 -10.68 -10.87
N ASP A 14 -16.88 -9.70 -11.68
CA ASP A 14 -15.96 -8.92 -12.50
C ASP A 14 -14.92 -8.14 -11.68
N ASP A 15 -15.28 -7.71 -10.47
CA ASP A 15 -14.38 -7.10 -9.50
C ASP A 15 -13.75 -8.13 -8.54
N GLY A 16 -13.93 -9.41 -8.81
CA GLY A 16 -13.38 -10.50 -8.02
C GLY A 16 -11.89 -10.73 -8.26
N ALA A 17 -11.26 -11.34 -7.29
CA ALA A 17 -9.86 -11.71 -7.35
C ALA A 17 -9.62 -13.06 -6.68
N ILE A 18 -8.51 -13.71 -7.04
CA ILE A 18 -8.12 -15.01 -6.49
C ILE A 18 -6.71 -14.96 -5.93
N PHE A 19 -6.50 -15.61 -4.80
CA PHE A 19 -5.20 -15.87 -4.21
C PHE A 19 -4.95 -17.38 -4.22
N ILE A 20 -3.82 -17.79 -4.78
CA ILE A 20 -3.46 -19.21 -4.89
C ILE A 20 -2.08 -19.40 -4.27
N SER A 21 -2.03 -20.09 -3.13
CA SER A 21 -0.76 -20.41 -2.46
C SER A 21 -0.14 -21.65 -3.08
N ILE A 22 1.16 -21.61 -3.32
CA ILE A 22 1.95 -22.68 -3.94
C ILE A 22 3.39 -22.63 -3.42
N ASP A 23 4.08 -23.75 -3.45
CA ASP A 23 5.51 -23.80 -3.20
C ASP A 23 6.34 -23.40 -4.45
N ASP A 24 7.63 -23.21 -4.25
CA ASP A 24 8.52 -22.73 -5.32
C ASP A 24 8.72 -23.73 -6.46
N ASN A 25 8.43 -25.05 -6.23
CA ASN A 25 8.64 -26.08 -7.25
C ASN A 25 7.67 -25.90 -8.43
N GLU A 26 6.42 -25.49 -8.16
CA GLU A 26 5.35 -25.44 -9.14
C GLU A 26 4.88 -24.01 -9.47
N VAL A 27 5.45 -22.98 -8.84
CA VAL A 27 5.03 -21.58 -9.05
C VAL A 27 5.06 -21.16 -10.51
N THR A 28 6.09 -21.57 -11.26
CA THR A 28 6.25 -21.23 -12.68
C THR A 28 5.17 -21.90 -13.55
N ASN A 29 4.88 -23.16 -13.30
CA ASN A 29 3.87 -23.90 -14.05
C ASN A 29 2.47 -23.38 -13.76
N LEU A 30 2.18 -23.13 -12.49
CA LEU A 30 0.90 -22.58 -12.06
C LEU A 30 0.68 -21.17 -12.63
N THR A 31 1.73 -20.33 -12.65
CA THR A 31 1.66 -19.00 -13.24
C THR A 31 1.26 -19.05 -14.71
N LYS A 32 1.85 -19.96 -15.51
CA LYS A 32 1.48 -20.12 -16.93
C LYS A 32 0.01 -20.53 -17.09
N VAL A 33 -0.47 -21.45 -16.25
CA VAL A 33 -1.87 -21.88 -16.27
C VAL A 33 -2.80 -20.71 -15.91
N CYS A 34 -2.45 -19.92 -14.90
CA CYS A 34 -3.23 -18.74 -14.51
C CYS A 34 -3.18 -17.66 -15.60
N ASP A 35 -2.02 -17.40 -16.20
CA ASP A 35 -1.88 -16.43 -17.29
C ASP A 35 -2.74 -16.81 -18.51
N GLU A 36 -2.89 -18.13 -18.80
CA GLU A 36 -3.77 -18.62 -19.87
C GLU A 36 -5.25 -18.39 -19.54
N ILE A 37 -5.67 -18.65 -18.29
CA ILE A 37 -7.08 -18.59 -17.88
C ILE A 37 -7.52 -17.15 -17.61
N PHE A 38 -6.74 -16.38 -16.86
CA PHE A 38 -7.05 -15.02 -16.42
C PHE A 38 -6.57 -13.95 -17.40
N GLY A 39 -5.55 -14.27 -18.22
CA GLY A 39 -4.76 -13.32 -18.97
C GLY A 39 -3.62 -12.73 -18.12
N ALA A 40 -2.40 -12.70 -18.68
CA ALA A 40 -1.21 -12.21 -17.97
C ALA A 40 -1.36 -10.76 -17.48
N GLN A 41 -2.13 -9.92 -18.18
CA GLN A 41 -2.42 -8.53 -17.82
C GLN A 41 -3.26 -8.40 -16.53
N ASN A 42 -3.97 -9.46 -16.13
CA ASN A 42 -4.78 -9.51 -14.91
C ASN A 42 -4.01 -10.05 -13.70
N ARG A 43 -2.73 -10.40 -13.87
CA ARG A 43 -1.85 -10.76 -12.76
C ARG A 43 -1.46 -9.51 -12.00
N ILE A 44 -1.87 -9.43 -10.72
CA ILE A 44 -1.58 -8.28 -9.85
C ILE A 44 -0.18 -8.40 -9.28
N SER A 45 0.15 -9.55 -8.68
CA SER A 45 1.48 -9.76 -8.08
C SER A 45 1.75 -11.24 -7.76
N LEU A 46 3.02 -11.52 -7.49
CA LEU A 46 3.48 -12.68 -6.72
C LEU A 46 3.83 -12.17 -5.33
N ILE A 47 3.28 -12.80 -4.30
CA ILE A 47 3.45 -12.40 -2.91
C ILE A 47 4.29 -13.47 -2.21
N CYS A 48 5.35 -13.06 -1.54
CA CYS A 48 6.13 -13.92 -0.66
C CYS A 48 5.45 -13.95 0.71
N HIS A 49 4.91 -15.11 1.09
CA HIS A 49 4.23 -15.32 2.36
C HIS A 49 5.07 -16.22 3.26
N LYS A 50 5.52 -15.69 4.40
CA LYS A 50 6.24 -16.45 5.41
C LYS A 50 5.34 -17.55 5.97
N SER A 51 5.66 -18.81 5.69
CA SER A 51 4.83 -19.94 6.09
C SER A 51 5.23 -20.55 7.44
N ARG A 52 6.46 -20.32 7.89
CA ARG A 52 6.98 -20.79 9.18
C ARG A 52 8.13 -19.95 9.70
N ALA A 53 8.28 -19.90 11.03
CA ALA A 53 9.39 -19.21 11.70
C ALA A 53 10.63 -20.11 11.88
N SER A 54 10.45 -21.45 11.92
CA SER A 54 11.53 -22.40 12.17
C SER A 54 12.49 -22.54 10.99
N ILE A 55 13.77 -22.74 11.30
CA ILE A 55 14.85 -22.94 10.33
C ILE A 55 15.24 -24.43 10.34
N SER A 56 15.40 -25.03 9.16
CA SER A 56 15.98 -26.36 8.99
C SER A 56 17.50 -26.24 8.88
N ASN A 57 18.24 -26.84 9.82
CA ASN A 57 19.71 -26.79 9.85
C ASN A 57 20.38 -27.87 8.98
N ASP A 58 19.58 -28.74 8.36
CA ASP A 58 20.01 -29.83 7.47
C ASP A 58 20.13 -29.40 5.99
N LYS A 59 19.82 -28.13 5.69
CA LYS A 59 19.80 -27.57 4.33
C LYS A 59 20.74 -26.39 4.19
N ILE A 60 21.24 -26.16 2.95
CA ILE A 60 22.03 -24.97 2.62
C ILE A 60 21.19 -23.71 2.82
N ILE A 61 19.91 -23.74 2.42
CA ILE A 61 18.95 -22.65 2.61
C ILE A 61 17.63 -23.26 3.09
N SER A 62 17.14 -22.80 4.22
CA SER A 62 15.86 -23.23 4.76
C SER A 62 14.72 -22.52 4.05
N LEU A 63 13.83 -23.28 3.42
CA LEU A 63 12.61 -22.74 2.82
C LEU A 63 11.58 -22.47 3.93
N ASN A 64 11.22 -21.24 4.13
CA ASN A 64 10.29 -20.79 5.17
C ASN A 64 9.15 -19.91 4.65
N HIS A 65 8.96 -19.88 3.32
CA HIS A 65 7.87 -19.13 2.68
C HIS A 65 7.15 -19.97 1.63
N ASN A 66 5.98 -19.52 1.25
CA ASN A 66 5.25 -19.93 0.06
C ASN A 66 5.05 -18.72 -0.84
N THR A 67 4.88 -18.97 -2.13
CA THR A 67 4.48 -17.94 -3.07
C THR A 67 2.96 -17.93 -3.18
N VAL A 68 2.35 -16.75 -3.12
CA VAL A 68 0.92 -16.57 -3.37
C VAL A 68 0.74 -15.81 -4.67
N LEU A 69 0.09 -16.46 -5.65
CA LEU A 69 -0.30 -15.83 -6.90
C LEU A 69 -1.56 -15.02 -6.66
N PHE A 70 -1.58 -13.77 -7.12
CA PHE A 70 -2.72 -12.87 -6.98
C PHE A 70 -3.17 -12.37 -8.35
N TYR A 71 -4.36 -12.78 -8.77
CA TYR A 71 -4.99 -12.42 -10.04
C TYR A 71 -6.35 -11.76 -9.81
N ALA A 72 -6.64 -10.74 -10.59
CA ALA A 72 -7.99 -10.21 -10.74
C ALA A 72 -8.73 -10.97 -11.85
N LYS A 73 -10.06 -11.03 -11.80
CA LYS A 73 -10.86 -11.41 -12.97
C LYS A 73 -10.73 -10.33 -14.06
N ARG A 74 -10.85 -9.06 -13.66
CA ARG A 74 -10.64 -7.88 -14.51
C ARG A 74 -9.90 -6.81 -13.70
N ILE A 75 -8.66 -6.56 -14.06
CA ILE A 75 -7.80 -5.63 -13.31
C ILE A 75 -8.32 -4.18 -13.39
N ASP A 76 -8.84 -3.76 -14.54
CA ASP A 76 -9.42 -2.44 -14.75
C ASP A 76 -10.58 -2.14 -13.80
N VAL A 77 -11.45 -3.13 -13.57
CA VAL A 77 -12.58 -3.03 -12.65
C VAL A 77 -12.09 -3.00 -11.21
N LEU A 78 -11.13 -3.87 -10.86
CA LEU A 78 -10.58 -3.93 -9.51
C LEU A 78 -9.84 -2.66 -9.14
N GLU A 79 -9.05 -2.08 -10.06
CA GLU A 79 -8.31 -0.83 -9.86
C GLU A 79 -9.23 0.36 -9.61
N SER A 80 -10.42 0.39 -10.23
CA SER A 80 -11.41 1.44 -9.96
C SER A 80 -11.83 1.49 -8.49
N LYS A 81 -11.75 0.34 -7.79
CA LYS A 81 -12.08 0.16 -6.38
C LYS A 81 -10.86 0.20 -5.44
N ARG A 82 -9.67 0.58 -5.95
CA ARG A 82 -8.40 0.53 -5.21
C ARG A 82 -8.45 1.16 -3.81
N LYS A 83 -9.21 2.24 -3.63
CA LYS A 83 -9.32 2.93 -2.32
C LYS A 83 -10.05 2.10 -1.26
N MET A 84 -10.82 1.10 -1.67
CA MET A 84 -11.58 0.20 -0.79
C MET A 84 -10.82 -1.09 -0.48
N ILE A 85 -9.72 -1.36 -1.20
CA ILE A 85 -8.93 -2.58 -1.12
C ILE A 85 -7.65 -2.30 -0.34
N GLY A 86 -7.30 -3.19 0.58
CA GLY A 86 -6.06 -3.12 1.35
C GLY A 86 -6.26 -3.43 2.83
N LEU A 87 -5.21 -3.17 3.59
CA LEU A 87 -5.17 -3.40 5.03
C LEU A 87 -5.95 -2.31 5.78
N ASP A 88 -6.37 -2.64 6.99
CA ASP A 88 -7.01 -1.67 7.87
C ASP A 88 -6.09 -0.47 8.15
N PRO A 89 -6.65 0.74 8.27
CA PRO A 89 -5.87 1.91 8.59
C PRO A 89 -5.26 1.80 9.99
N VAL A 90 -4.04 2.31 10.17
CA VAL A 90 -3.44 2.48 11.50
C VAL A 90 -4.00 3.75 12.12
N LEU A 91 -4.83 3.57 13.15
CA LEU A 91 -5.48 4.68 13.87
C LEU A 91 -4.78 5.04 15.18
N GLU A 92 -3.56 4.55 15.37
CA GLU A 92 -2.69 4.91 16.50
C GLU A 92 -1.91 6.19 16.22
N GLY A 93 -1.47 6.88 17.28
CA GLY A 93 -0.66 8.10 17.19
C GLY A 93 -1.43 9.38 16.82
N PHE A 94 -2.76 9.35 16.77
CA PHE A 94 -3.61 10.51 16.62
C PHE A 94 -3.95 11.08 18.02
N ASN A 95 -2.99 11.78 18.62
CA ASN A 95 -3.04 12.23 20.00
C ASN A 95 -3.03 13.76 20.15
N LEU A 96 -3.16 14.51 19.06
CA LEU A 96 -3.25 15.95 19.05
C LEU A 96 -4.67 16.38 18.68
N ASN A 97 -5.18 17.44 19.33
CA ASN A 97 -6.50 18.01 19.06
C ASN A 97 -6.47 19.50 19.33
N ASP A 98 -6.96 20.32 18.41
CA ASP A 98 -7.05 21.77 18.58
C ASP A 98 -8.39 22.22 19.19
N ASN A 99 -9.32 21.29 19.45
CA ASN A 99 -10.69 21.54 19.92
C ASN A 99 -11.51 22.45 18.97
N ASP A 100 -11.22 22.41 17.69
CA ASP A 100 -11.89 23.20 16.65
C ASP A 100 -12.98 22.43 15.88
N GLY A 101 -13.35 21.25 16.37
CA GLY A 101 -14.37 20.38 15.79
C GLY A 101 -13.86 19.45 14.67
N ARG A 102 -12.62 19.56 14.24
CA ARG A 102 -12.03 18.69 13.20
C ARG A 102 -11.59 17.34 13.72
N GLY A 103 -11.49 17.18 15.04
CA GLY A 103 -11.14 15.94 15.72
C GLY A 103 -9.63 15.72 15.88
N ASP A 104 -9.29 14.50 16.26
CA ASP A 104 -7.89 14.12 16.53
C ASP A 104 -7.04 14.08 15.27
N TYR A 105 -5.78 14.52 15.40
CA TYR A 105 -4.80 14.49 14.31
C TYR A 105 -3.41 14.08 14.79
N ARG A 106 -2.56 13.76 13.85
CA ARG A 106 -1.10 13.63 14.02
C ARG A 106 -0.38 14.55 13.05
N LEU A 107 0.86 14.90 13.37
CA LEU A 107 1.70 15.69 12.48
C LEU A 107 2.48 14.75 11.55
N VAL A 108 2.39 15.03 10.26
CA VAL A 108 3.17 14.34 9.22
C VAL A 108 4.09 15.35 8.53
N PRO A 109 5.37 15.00 8.28
CA PRO A 109 6.30 15.89 7.57
C PRO A 109 5.77 16.23 6.17
N VAL A 110 5.99 17.47 5.73
CA VAL A 110 5.67 17.92 4.36
C VAL A 110 6.89 17.96 3.45
N ASP A 111 8.02 17.47 3.91
CA ASP A 111 9.24 17.35 3.12
C ASP A 111 9.00 16.48 1.89
N GLY A 112 9.56 16.90 0.76
CA GLY A 112 9.52 16.16 -0.50
C GLY A 112 10.61 15.07 -0.54
N PRO A 113 10.30 13.79 -0.28
CA PRO A 113 11.31 12.75 -0.24
C PRO A 113 11.99 12.60 -1.59
N GLY A 114 13.34 12.53 -1.60
CA GLY A 114 14.15 12.47 -2.81
C GLY A 114 14.40 13.81 -3.49
N GLY A 115 13.91 14.92 -2.93
CA GLY A 115 14.21 16.28 -3.37
C GLY A 115 14.01 16.52 -4.86
N ALA A 116 14.95 17.19 -5.51
CA ALA A 116 14.93 17.50 -6.94
C ALA A 116 14.81 16.25 -7.83
N LYS A 117 15.42 15.12 -7.45
CA LYS A 117 15.38 13.86 -8.23
C LYS A 117 13.96 13.30 -8.40
N LYS A 118 13.06 13.66 -7.50
CA LYS A 118 11.64 13.26 -7.54
C LYS A 118 10.73 14.37 -8.07
N GLY A 119 11.30 15.48 -8.59
CA GLY A 119 10.54 16.61 -9.10
C GLY A 119 9.84 17.42 -8.01
N ASN A 120 10.27 17.30 -6.75
CA ASN A 120 9.71 18.11 -5.67
C ASN A 120 10.12 19.58 -5.83
N PRO A 121 9.18 20.53 -5.67
CA PRO A 121 9.47 21.95 -5.77
C PRO A 121 10.34 22.41 -4.59
N PHE A 122 11.32 23.30 -4.89
CA PHE A 122 12.20 23.90 -3.90
C PHE A 122 11.81 25.36 -3.69
N TYR A 123 11.49 25.73 -2.45
CA TYR A 123 11.18 27.12 -2.09
C TYR A 123 11.23 27.32 -0.57
N THR A 124 11.27 28.61 -0.18
CA THR A 124 11.15 29.01 1.23
C THR A 124 9.68 29.20 1.61
N PHE A 125 9.24 28.58 2.73
CA PHE A 125 7.91 28.74 3.31
C PHE A 125 8.00 28.92 4.82
N LEU A 126 7.35 29.93 5.39
CA LEU A 126 7.43 30.32 6.79
C LEU A 126 8.87 30.44 7.33
N GLY A 127 9.81 30.88 6.47
CA GLY A 127 11.23 31.00 6.81
C GLY A 127 11.96 29.66 6.89
N VAL A 128 11.40 28.59 6.36
CA VAL A 128 12.08 27.29 6.20
C VAL A 128 12.28 27.03 4.72
N GLU A 129 13.52 26.77 4.33
CA GLU A 129 13.88 26.45 2.95
C GLU A 129 14.01 24.94 2.76
N GLY A 130 13.43 24.40 1.69
CA GLY A 130 13.46 22.96 1.44
C GLY A 130 12.74 22.51 0.20
N TYR A 131 12.84 21.21 -0.05
CA TYR A 131 12.02 20.50 -1.05
C TYR A 131 10.73 20.06 -0.40
N TRP A 132 9.60 20.39 -1.04
CA TRP A 132 8.26 20.14 -0.46
C TRP A 132 7.44 19.21 -1.30
N ARG A 133 6.50 18.47 -0.66
CA ARG A 133 5.54 17.60 -1.35
C ARG A 133 4.51 18.36 -2.16
N PHE A 134 4.32 19.64 -1.85
CA PHE A 134 3.27 20.47 -2.42
C PHE A 134 3.86 21.63 -3.20
N SER A 135 3.14 22.10 -4.23
CA SER A 135 3.44 23.40 -4.85
C SER A 135 3.31 24.52 -3.81
N LYS A 136 3.94 25.67 -4.07
CA LYS A 136 3.84 26.82 -3.17
C LYS A 136 2.39 27.28 -2.97
N THR A 137 1.59 27.25 -4.03
CA THR A 137 0.15 27.59 -3.97
C THR A 137 -0.60 26.63 -3.06
N THR A 138 -0.46 25.31 -3.28
CA THR A 138 -1.12 24.31 -2.42
C THR A 138 -0.64 24.37 -0.97
N MET A 139 0.65 24.68 -0.75
CA MET A 139 1.19 24.85 0.59
C MET A 139 0.55 26.05 1.30
N GLN A 140 0.35 27.17 0.56
CA GLN A 140 -0.30 28.36 1.08
C GLN A 140 -1.78 28.08 1.42
N GLU A 141 -2.52 27.46 0.51
CA GLU A 141 -3.91 27.07 0.76
C GLU A 141 -4.06 26.21 2.01
N LYS A 142 -3.16 25.23 2.17
CA LYS A 142 -3.15 24.37 3.37
C LYS A 142 -2.82 25.17 4.65
N TYR A 143 -1.93 26.13 4.56
CA TYR A 143 -1.58 26.99 5.69
C TYR A 143 -2.75 27.89 6.08
N ASP A 144 -3.42 28.52 5.12
CA ASP A 144 -4.59 29.38 5.34
C ASP A 144 -5.75 28.60 5.98
N ASN A 145 -5.87 27.32 5.63
CA ASN A 145 -6.81 26.38 6.25
C ASN A 145 -6.34 25.82 7.62
N GLY A 146 -5.24 26.33 8.16
CA GLY A 146 -4.70 25.90 9.45
C GLY A 146 -4.20 24.46 9.50
N LEU A 147 -3.82 23.90 8.32
CA LEU A 147 -3.33 22.53 8.20
C LEU A 147 -1.79 22.42 8.30
N ILE A 148 -1.07 23.52 8.10
CA ILE A 148 0.40 23.52 8.17
C ILE A 148 0.84 24.10 9.51
N VAL A 149 1.77 23.39 10.16
CA VAL A 149 2.35 23.77 11.46
C VAL A 149 3.87 23.81 11.32
N LYS A 150 4.48 24.90 11.80
CA LYS A 150 5.94 25.01 11.93
C LYS A 150 6.36 24.55 13.32
N LYS A 151 7.32 23.65 13.42
CA LYS A 151 8.02 23.27 14.66
C LYS A 151 9.52 23.40 14.47
N GLY A 152 10.13 24.39 15.10
CA GLY A 152 11.53 24.70 14.88
C GLY A 152 11.81 25.03 13.41
N ASN A 153 12.71 24.28 12.79
CA ASN A 153 13.09 24.40 11.38
C ASN A 153 12.39 23.39 10.47
N SER A 154 11.26 22.83 10.89
CA SER A 154 10.51 21.81 10.12
C SER A 154 9.05 22.19 9.97
N LEU A 155 8.47 21.80 8.84
CA LEU A 155 7.06 22.01 8.56
C LEU A 155 6.31 20.67 8.55
N TYR A 156 5.12 20.68 9.12
CA TYR A 156 4.27 19.51 9.26
C TYR A 156 2.86 19.82 8.77
N GLN A 157 2.17 18.79 8.28
CA GLN A 157 0.75 18.85 8.00
C GLN A 157 -0.02 18.12 9.10
N LYS A 158 -1.13 18.71 9.56
CA LYS A 158 -2.11 18.00 10.38
C LYS A 158 -2.81 16.95 9.51
N TYR A 159 -2.66 15.68 9.88
CA TYR A 159 -3.36 14.57 9.25
C TYR A 159 -4.39 14.02 10.21
N PHE A 160 -5.67 14.18 9.88
CA PHE A 160 -6.77 13.86 10.77
C PHE A 160 -7.11 12.38 10.78
N LYS A 161 -7.53 11.88 11.94
CA LYS A 161 -7.95 10.49 12.16
C LYS A 161 -9.13 10.12 11.26
N SER A 162 -10.07 11.03 11.05
CA SER A 162 -11.21 10.88 10.14
C SER A 162 -10.77 10.60 8.70
N SER A 163 -9.74 11.29 8.22
CA SER A 163 -9.16 11.05 6.89
C SER A 163 -8.42 9.70 6.81
N ALA A 164 -7.74 9.30 7.91
CA ALA A 164 -7.06 8.02 7.98
C ALA A 164 -8.04 6.84 7.97
N SER A 165 -9.13 6.94 8.73
CA SER A 165 -10.13 5.87 8.85
C SER A 165 -10.91 5.61 7.55
N SER A 166 -10.99 6.58 6.66
CA SER A 166 -11.67 6.46 5.36
C SER A 166 -10.81 5.84 4.25
N THR A 167 -9.54 5.51 4.53
CA THR A 167 -8.61 5.06 3.49
C THR A 167 -7.92 3.77 3.91
N ARG A 168 -8.01 2.74 3.07
CA ARG A 168 -7.27 1.48 3.25
C ARG A 168 -5.77 1.70 2.99
N ARG A 169 -4.92 1.02 3.76
CA ARG A 169 -3.48 0.98 3.49
C ARG A 169 -3.18 0.01 2.36
N THR A 170 -2.27 0.38 1.47
CA THR A 170 -1.81 -0.52 0.42
C THR A 170 -1.09 -1.72 1.06
N ALA A 171 -1.50 -2.93 0.68
CA ALA A 171 -0.80 -4.16 1.03
C ALA A 171 0.52 -4.24 0.25
N THR A 172 1.47 -5.00 0.79
CA THR A 172 2.78 -5.24 0.16
C THR A 172 2.85 -6.67 -0.39
N THR A 173 3.89 -6.96 -1.17
CA THR A 173 4.18 -8.32 -1.66
C THR A 173 4.96 -9.17 -0.66
N TRP A 174 5.22 -8.66 0.53
CA TRP A 174 5.85 -9.37 1.63
C TRP A 174 4.85 -9.51 2.78
N TRP A 175 4.50 -10.76 3.12
CA TRP A 175 3.61 -11.09 4.23
C TRP A 175 4.37 -11.92 5.26
N ASP A 176 4.48 -11.42 6.47
CA ASP A 176 5.23 -12.02 7.58
C ASP A 176 4.36 -12.30 8.82
N ASP A 177 3.06 -12.36 8.63
CA ASP A 177 2.03 -12.58 9.65
C ASP A 177 1.89 -14.04 10.10
N ALA A 178 2.74 -14.95 9.61
CA ALA A 178 2.86 -16.29 10.15
C ALA A 178 3.55 -16.22 11.53
N GLY A 179 2.72 -16.12 12.57
CA GLY A 179 3.13 -16.18 13.99
C GLY A 179 3.67 -17.54 14.41
#